data_b3056e291d41d55f2257a0b6cd7587a1
#
_entry.id   b3056e291d41d55f2257a0b6cd7587a1
#
_cell.length_a   1.000
_cell.length_b   1.000
_cell.length_c   1.000
_cell.angle_alpha   90.00
_cell.angle_beta   90.00
_cell.angle_gamma   90.00
#
_symmetry.space_group_name_H-M   'P 1'
#
loop_
_entity.id
_entity.type
_entity.pdbx_description
1 polymer ?
#
loop_
_entity_poly.entity_id
_entity_poly.type
_entity_poly.pdbx_seq_one_letter_code
_entity_poly.pdbx_strand_id
1 'polypeptide(L)'
;MLIAMPGMVDENFAGSVTLLCQHNDTGAIGITINRLANFTLGEILAQLQIDCADDSIRQRPVLEGGPVAPDRGFVLHSPQPGYESSMEVGEDIMVTTSRDVLVDIADGRGPEKYVVALGYAGWGGGQLEGEMLANAWLSVAADTDIVFDLPLPSRFDEALNRLGIQVDRLQPEAGHA
;
A
#
# COMPACT_ATOMS: atom_id res chain seq x y z
N MET A 1 5.54 1.91 8.06
CA MET A 1 4.22 2.28 7.47
C MET A 1 3.73 3.56 8.12
N LEU A 2 2.95 4.31 7.39
CA LEU A 2 2.30 5.52 7.86
C LEU A 2 0.81 5.26 8.07
N ILE A 3 0.30 5.72 9.19
CA ILE A 3 -1.13 5.65 9.51
C ILE A 3 -1.66 7.06 9.56
N ALA A 4 -2.69 7.36 8.78
CA ALA A 4 -3.34 8.67 8.82
C ALA A 4 -3.98 8.89 10.19
N MET A 5 -3.72 10.05 10.79
CA MET A 5 -4.39 10.42 12.05
C MET A 5 -5.91 10.54 11.82
N PRO A 6 -6.75 10.12 12.77
CA PRO A 6 -8.21 10.15 12.62
C PRO A 6 -8.81 11.52 12.30
N GLY A 7 -8.12 12.60 12.60
CA GLY A 7 -8.54 13.96 12.27
C GLY A 7 -8.14 14.45 10.87
N MET A 8 -7.51 13.59 10.06
CA MET A 8 -7.09 13.97 8.72
C MET A 8 -8.29 14.24 7.82
N VAL A 9 -8.35 15.43 7.24
CA VAL A 9 -9.48 15.89 6.39
C VAL A 9 -9.26 15.64 4.90
N ASP A 10 -8.02 15.34 4.47
CA ASP A 10 -7.73 15.03 3.07
C ASP A 10 -8.35 13.67 2.70
N GLU A 11 -9.35 13.72 1.81
CA GLU A 11 -10.08 12.51 1.36
C GLU A 11 -9.19 11.45 0.72
N ASN A 12 -8.07 11.86 0.13
CA ASN A 12 -7.10 10.92 -0.47
C ASN A 12 -6.41 10.05 0.57
N PHE A 13 -6.32 10.51 1.83
CA PHE A 13 -5.53 9.86 2.87
C PHE A 13 -6.30 9.53 4.15
N ALA A 14 -7.49 10.10 4.34
CA ALA A 14 -8.28 9.84 5.55
C ALA A 14 -8.52 8.34 5.75
N GLY A 15 -8.18 7.82 6.92
CA GLY A 15 -8.33 6.39 7.25
C GLY A 15 -7.34 5.47 6.53
N SER A 16 -6.30 6.00 5.89
CA SER A 16 -5.35 5.19 5.12
C SER A 16 -4.20 4.65 5.97
N VAL A 17 -3.73 3.48 5.56
CA VAL A 17 -2.45 2.90 5.93
C VAL A 17 -1.58 2.88 4.67
N THR A 18 -0.38 3.44 4.75
CA THR A 18 0.51 3.59 3.60
C THR A 18 1.87 2.94 3.88
N LEU A 19 2.28 2.02 3.02
CA LEU A 19 3.62 1.47 3.04
C LEU A 19 4.57 2.49 2.43
N LEU A 20 5.50 3.01 3.22
CA LEU A 20 6.51 3.96 2.75
C LEU A 20 7.60 3.19 2.01
N CYS A 21 7.73 3.44 0.71
CA CYS A 21 8.65 2.70 -0.17
C CYS A 21 9.99 3.40 -0.32
N GLN A 22 9.99 4.73 -0.31
CA GLN A 22 11.18 5.56 -0.46
C GLN A 22 10.99 6.85 0.33
N HIS A 23 12.03 7.26 1.06
CA HIS A 23 12.03 8.52 1.79
C HIS A 23 13.45 9.07 1.86
N ASN A 24 13.65 10.26 1.33
CA ASN A 24 14.93 10.97 1.32
C ASN A 24 14.69 12.50 1.29
N ASP A 25 15.76 13.27 1.14
CA ASP A 25 15.71 14.74 1.13
C ASP A 25 14.91 15.31 -0.05
N THR A 26 14.76 14.56 -1.13
CA THR A 26 14.02 14.99 -2.32
C THR A 26 12.54 14.67 -2.27
N GLY A 27 12.09 13.88 -1.32
CA GLY A 27 10.69 13.52 -1.13
C GLY A 27 10.47 12.11 -0.62
N ALA A 28 9.23 11.66 -0.72
CA ALA A 28 8.83 10.32 -0.32
C ALA A 28 7.81 9.74 -1.30
N ILE A 29 7.79 8.43 -1.39
CA ILE A 29 6.82 7.64 -2.16
C ILE A 29 6.27 6.56 -1.25
N GLY A 30 4.95 6.42 -1.25
CA GLY A 30 4.26 5.38 -0.49
C GLY A 30 3.11 4.79 -1.28
N ILE A 31 2.65 3.63 -0.84
CA ILE A 31 1.52 2.91 -1.44
C ILE A 31 0.49 2.64 -0.36
N THR A 32 -0.72 3.14 -0.54
CA THR A 32 -1.84 2.86 0.35
C THR A 32 -2.25 1.41 0.20
N ILE A 33 -2.40 0.70 1.33
CA ILE A 33 -2.60 -0.76 1.33
C ILE A 33 -3.95 -1.21 1.85
N ASN A 34 -4.86 -0.28 2.15
CA ASN A 34 -6.18 -0.61 2.70
C ASN A 34 -7.35 -0.03 1.91
N ARG A 35 -7.15 0.34 0.66
CA ARG A 35 -8.21 0.80 -0.24
C ARG A 35 -8.29 -0.08 -1.48
N LEU A 36 -9.52 -0.43 -1.87
CA LEU A 36 -9.78 -1.17 -3.11
C LEU A 36 -9.86 -0.22 -4.30
N ALA A 37 -9.21 -0.60 -5.40
CA ALA A 37 -9.49 -0.07 -6.72
C ALA A 37 -10.72 -0.75 -7.32
N ASN A 38 -11.30 -0.15 -8.38
CA ASN A 38 -12.46 -0.72 -9.08
C ASN A 38 -12.08 -1.75 -10.15
N PHE A 39 -10.96 -2.45 -9.95
CA PHE A 39 -10.42 -3.40 -10.92
C PHE A 39 -10.06 -4.71 -10.22
N THR A 40 -10.21 -5.82 -10.97
CA THR A 40 -9.61 -7.10 -10.60
C THR A 40 -8.24 -7.24 -11.25
N LEU A 41 -7.42 -8.15 -10.73
CA LEU A 41 -6.13 -8.45 -11.34
C LEU A 41 -6.29 -8.98 -12.77
N GLY A 42 -7.34 -9.77 -13.03
CA GLY A 42 -7.63 -10.27 -14.37
C GLY A 42 -7.87 -9.16 -15.40
N GLU A 43 -8.53 -8.08 -15.01
CA GLU A 43 -8.75 -6.92 -15.88
C GLU A 43 -7.42 -6.21 -16.20
N ILE A 44 -6.55 -6.07 -15.22
CA ILE A 44 -5.21 -5.49 -15.42
C ILE A 44 -4.35 -6.36 -16.35
N LEU A 45 -4.34 -7.66 -16.12
CA LEU A 45 -3.60 -8.62 -16.95
C LEU A 45 -4.10 -8.62 -18.39
N ALA A 46 -5.42 -8.58 -18.59
CA ALA A 46 -6.02 -8.52 -19.92
C ALA A 46 -5.63 -7.24 -20.67
N GLN A 47 -5.65 -6.11 -19.99
CA GLN A 47 -5.23 -4.82 -20.56
C GLN A 47 -3.76 -4.82 -20.98
N LEU A 48 -2.91 -5.52 -20.24
CA LEU A 48 -1.48 -5.68 -20.54
C LEU A 48 -1.20 -6.84 -21.52
N GLN A 49 -2.24 -7.52 -22.01
CA GLN A 49 -2.12 -8.67 -22.91
C GLN A 49 -1.31 -9.82 -22.28
N ILE A 50 -1.52 -10.06 -21.00
CA ILE A 50 -0.95 -11.17 -20.26
C ILE A 50 -2.05 -12.22 -20.05
N ASP A 51 -1.86 -13.40 -20.62
CA ASP A 51 -2.81 -14.51 -20.46
C ASP A 51 -2.69 -15.11 -19.05
N CYS A 52 -3.83 -15.38 -18.44
CA CYS A 52 -3.91 -16.01 -17.12
C CYS A 52 -5.08 -17.01 -17.13
N ALA A 53 -4.76 -18.28 -16.97
CA ALA A 53 -5.76 -19.35 -16.97
C ALA A 53 -6.40 -19.58 -15.60
N ASP A 54 -5.76 -19.14 -14.51
CA ASP A 54 -6.20 -19.36 -13.14
C ASP A 54 -7.23 -18.32 -12.71
N ASP A 55 -8.48 -18.75 -12.51
CA ASP A 55 -9.57 -17.89 -12.07
C ASP A 55 -9.32 -17.26 -10.70
N SER A 56 -8.66 -17.97 -9.79
CA SER A 56 -8.37 -17.45 -8.45
C SER A 56 -7.40 -16.25 -8.51
N ILE A 57 -6.46 -16.27 -9.44
CA ILE A 57 -5.54 -15.16 -9.70
C ILE A 57 -6.30 -14.01 -10.34
N ARG A 58 -7.12 -14.28 -11.36
CA ARG A 58 -7.88 -13.24 -12.06
C ARG A 58 -8.86 -12.50 -11.16
N GLN A 59 -9.43 -13.16 -10.17
CA GLN A 59 -10.39 -12.57 -9.24
C GLN A 59 -9.76 -11.79 -8.11
N ARG A 60 -8.44 -11.78 -7.97
CA ARG A 60 -7.78 -11.04 -6.91
C ARG A 60 -8.09 -9.55 -6.99
N PRO A 61 -8.35 -8.91 -5.84
CA PRO A 61 -8.56 -7.48 -5.79
C PRO A 61 -7.26 -6.72 -6.08
N VAL A 62 -7.41 -5.55 -6.66
CA VAL A 62 -6.33 -4.58 -6.86
C VAL A 62 -6.55 -3.42 -5.91
N LEU A 63 -5.47 -2.92 -5.32
CA LEU A 63 -5.52 -1.80 -4.39
C LEU A 63 -5.42 -0.46 -5.12
N GLU A 64 -6.09 0.55 -4.57
CA GLU A 64 -5.84 1.95 -4.91
C GLU A 64 -4.67 2.46 -4.07
N GLY A 65 -3.49 2.52 -4.67
CA GLY A 65 -2.24 2.83 -3.97
C GLY A 65 -2.01 4.31 -3.68
N GLY A 66 -2.75 5.19 -4.34
CA GLY A 66 -2.67 6.63 -4.13
C GLY A 66 -3.12 7.44 -5.33
N PRO A 67 -3.17 8.79 -5.19
CA PRO A 67 -3.74 9.67 -6.20
C PRO A 67 -2.79 9.99 -7.37
N VAL A 68 -1.51 9.70 -7.24
CA VAL A 68 -0.51 10.02 -8.30
C VAL A 68 -0.42 8.85 -9.27
N ALA A 69 -0.42 9.15 -10.57
CA ALA A 69 -0.32 8.18 -11.67
C ALA A 69 -1.24 6.97 -11.45
N PRO A 70 -2.58 7.14 -11.44
CA PRO A 70 -3.52 6.11 -11.01
C PRO A 70 -3.59 4.89 -11.92
N ASP A 71 -2.98 4.94 -13.08
CA ASP A 71 -2.84 3.83 -14.04
C ASP A 71 -1.50 3.08 -13.94
N ARG A 72 -0.58 3.57 -13.11
CA ARG A 72 0.72 2.93 -12.90
C ARG A 72 0.62 1.80 -11.88
N GLY A 73 1.09 0.61 -12.26
CA GLY A 73 1.05 -0.58 -11.42
C GLY A 73 2.28 -0.75 -10.53
N PHE A 74 2.03 -1.19 -9.30
CA PHE A 74 3.04 -1.58 -8.32
C PHE A 74 2.68 -2.95 -7.77
N VAL A 75 3.63 -3.86 -7.73
CA VAL A 75 3.44 -5.15 -7.07
C VAL A 75 4.26 -5.18 -5.79
N LEU A 76 3.55 -5.25 -4.66
CA LEU A 76 4.15 -5.48 -3.35
C LEU A 76 4.22 -6.98 -3.15
N HIS A 77 5.37 -7.53 -2.79
CA HIS A 77 5.51 -8.97 -2.70
C HIS A 77 6.57 -9.42 -1.70
N SER A 78 6.48 -10.68 -1.31
CA SER A 78 7.51 -11.34 -0.52
C SER A 78 8.81 -11.46 -1.31
N PRO A 79 9.97 -11.59 -0.65
CA PRO A 79 11.25 -11.58 -1.34
C PRO A 79 11.34 -12.62 -2.46
N GLN A 80 11.57 -12.14 -3.67
CA GLN A 80 11.84 -12.93 -4.86
C GLN A 80 12.70 -12.09 -5.81
N PRO A 81 13.99 -12.40 -5.96
CA PRO A 81 14.89 -11.63 -6.80
C PRO A 81 14.70 -11.94 -8.29
N GLY A 82 15.29 -11.09 -9.13
CA GLY A 82 15.41 -11.34 -10.56
C GLY A 82 14.46 -10.54 -11.45
N TYR A 83 13.57 -9.74 -10.89
CA TYR A 83 12.73 -8.83 -11.67
C TYR A 83 13.49 -7.57 -12.07
N GLU A 84 13.19 -7.04 -13.25
CA GLU A 84 13.92 -5.95 -13.87
C GLU A 84 13.93 -4.67 -13.04
N SER A 85 12.79 -4.31 -12.44
CA SER A 85 12.62 -3.07 -11.67
C SER A 85 12.04 -3.36 -10.30
N SER A 86 12.90 -3.72 -9.38
CA SER A 86 12.54 -4.05 -8.00
C SER A 86 13.31 -3.19 -7.01
N MET A 87 12.67 -2.89 -5.87
CA MET A 87 13.32 -2.31 -4.71
C MET A 87 12.94 -3.07 -3.46
N GLU A 88 13.84 -3.12 -2.49
CA GLU A 88 13.58 -3.68 -1.18
C GLU A 88 12.96 -2.62 -0.28
N VAL A 89 11.93 -3.02 0.46
CA VAL A 89 11.27 -2.19 1.46
C VAL A 89 11.35 -2.94 2.80
N GLY A 90 12.48 -2.78 3.49
CA GLY A 90 12.80 -3.62 4.64
C GLY A 90 13.28 -5.01 4.22
N GLU A 91 13.24 -5.96 5.15
CA GLU A 91 13.79 -7.31 4.93
C GLU A 91 12.82 -8.26 4.23
N ASP A 92 11.51 -8.05 4.40
CA ASP A 92 10.47 -9.02 4.04
C ASP A 92 9.52 -8.55 2.95
N ILE A 93 9.72 -7.37 2.40
CA ILE A 93 8.85 -6.79 1.37
C ILE A 93 9.68 -6.23 0.23
N MET A 94 9.28 -6.55 -0.98
CA MET A 94 9.80 -5.95 -2.21
C MET A 94 8.69 -5.25 -2.97
N VAL A 95 9.05 -4.24 -3.75
CA VAL A 95 8.14 -3.54 -4.67
C VAL A 95 8.73 -3.65 -6.06
N THR A 96 7.97 -4.20 -6.99
CA THR A 96 8.36 -4.37 -8.39
C THR A 96 7.40 -3.58 -9.29
N THR A 97 7.94 -2.84 -10.23
CA THR A 97 7.17 -2.02 -11.18
C THR A 97 7.26 -2.54 -12.61
N SER A 98 8.09 -3.53 -12.88
CA SER A 98 8.26 -4.10 -14.21
C SER A 98 7.21 -5.19 -14.51
N ARG A 99 6.92 -5.39 -15.80
CA ARG A 99 5.90 -6.32 -16.28
C ARG A 99 6.20 -7.78 -15.95
N ASP A 100 7.45 -8.15 -15.83
CA ASP A 100 7.90 -9.53 -15.62
C ASP A 100 7.31 -10.20 -14.36
N VAL A 101 7.12 -9.45 -13.28
CA VAL A 101 6.46 -10.00 -12.07
C VAL A 101 5.01 -10.39 -12.33
N LEU A 102 4.29 -9.63 -13.14
CA LEU A 102 2.90 -9.93 -13.50
C LEU A 102 2.81 -11.16 -14.42
N VAL A 103 3.76 -11.33 -15.32
CA VAL A 103 3.86 -12.53 -16.15
C VAL A 103 4.07 -13.77 -15.28
N ASP A 104 4.97 -13.72 -14.33
CA ASP A 104 5.22 -14.83 -13.39
C ASP A 104 3.99 -15.12 -12.53
N ILE A 105 3.33 -14.09 -12.01
CA ILE A 105 2.07 -14.27 -11.25
C ILE A 105 1.02 -14.97 -12.09
N ALA A 106 0.81 -14.53 -13.33
CA ALA A 106 -0.16 -15.13 -14.24
C ALA A 106 0.14 -16.60 -14.56
N ASP A 107 1.41 -16.96 -14.60
CA ASP A 107 1.87 -18.33 -14.83
C ASP A 107 1.91 -19.21 -13.55
N GLY A 108 1.56 -18.67 -12.40
CA GLY A 108 1.63 -19.38 -11.13
C GLY A 108 3.04 -19.52 -10.56
N ARG A 109 4.02 -18.76 -11.07
CA ARG A 109 5.43 -18.76 -10.65
C ARG A 109 5.85 -17.48 -9.94
N GLY A 110 4.88 -16.65 -9.57
CA GLY A 110 5.12 -15.40 -8.86
C GLY A 110 5.57 -15.59 -7.42
N PRO A 111 5.81 -14.47 -6.72
CA PRO A 111 6.12 -14.50 -5.30
C PRO A 111 5.06 -15.22 -4.48
N GLU A 112 5.46 -15.80 -3.35
CA GLU A 112 4.54 -16.52 -2.47
C GLU A 112 3.39 -15.64 -1.98
N LYS A 113 3.71 -14.40 -1.60
CA LYS A 113 2.72 -13.39 -1.21
C LYS A 113 2.88 -12.18 -2.10
N TYR A 114 1.78 -11.66 -2.59
CA TYR A 114 1.77 -10.45 -3.41
C TYR A 114 0.43 -9.72 -3.33
N VAL A 115 0.49 -8.43 -3.60
CA VAL A 115 -0.68 -7.59 -3.81
C VAL A 115 -0.34 -6.57 -4.90
N VAL A 116 -1.30 -6.30 -5.77
CA VAL A 116 -1.14 -5.33 -6.86
C VAL A 116 -1.86 -4.05 -6.50
N ALA A 117 -1.19 -2.93 -6.69
CA ALA A 117 -1.75 -1.60 -6.44
C ALA A 117 -1.62 -0.73 -7.69
N LEU A 118 -2.56 0.17 -7.88
CA LEU A 118 -2.54 1.20 -8.92
C LEU A 118 -2.38 2.57 -8.28
N GLY A 119 -1.45 3.36 -8.80
CA GLY A 119 -1.14 4.67 -8.28
C GLY A 119 -0.30 4.64 -6.99
N TYR A 120 0.13 5.81 -6.58
CA TYR A 120 0.95 5.96 -5.38
C TYR A 120 0.68 7.30 -4.69
N ALA A 121 1.14 7.43 -3.45
CA ALA A 121 1.18 8.67 -2.69
C ALA A 121 2.57 9.27 -2.80
N GLY A 122 2.66 10.56 -3.12
CA GLY A 122 3.93 11.28 -3.25
C GLY A 122 4.01 12.46 -2.31
N TRP A 123 5.18 12.69 -1.75
CA TRP A 123 5.51 13.87 -0.95
C TRP A 123 6.73 14.55 -1.54
N GLY A 124 6.68 15.88 -1.65
CA GLY A 124 7.85 16.68 -2.01
C GLY A 124 8.91 16.70 -0.90
N GLY A 125 10.10 17.21 -1.20
CA GLY A 125 11.18 17.32 -0.22
C GLY A 125 10.74 18.10 1.02
N GLY A 126 10.86 17.50 2.22
CA GLY A 126 10.47 18.07 3.48
C GLY A 126 8.97 18.05 3.79
N GLN A 127 8.13 17.68 2.83
CA GLN A 127 6.67 17.69 3.02
C GLN A 127 6.22 16.65 4.04
N LEU A 128 6.69 15.42 3.93
CA LEU A 128 6.29 14.35 4.87
C LEU A 128 6.76 14.68 6.28
N GLU A 129 7.98 15.16 6.44
CA GLU A 129 8.53 15.57 7.74
C GLU A 129 7.66 16.67 8.37
N GLY A 130 7.24 17.66 7.59
CA GLY A 130 6.35 18.73 8.05
C GLY A 130 4.98 18.19 8.48
N GLU A 131 4.40 17.26 7.73
CA GLU A 131 3.12 16.63 8.06
C GLU A 131 3.24 15.75 9.31
N MET A 132 4.35 15.06 9.52
CA MET A 132 4.60 14.29 10.73
C MET A 132 4.74 15.19 11.95
N LEU A 133 5.45 16.30 11.84
CA LEU A 133 5.54 17.32 12.90
C LEU A 133 4.18 17.94 13.24
N ALA A 134 3.30 18.06 12.26
CA ALA A 134 1.92 18.52 12.43
C ALA A 134 0.96 17.43 12.93
N ASN A 135 1.47 16.23 13.25
CA ASN A 135 0.70 15.06 13.70
C ASN A 135 -0.35 14.57 12.70
N ALA A 136 -0.10 14.73 11.40
CA ALA A 136 -0.98 14.19 10.36
C ALA A 136 -0.82 12.68 10.19
N TRP A 137 0.35 12.14 10.50
CA TRP A 137 0.71 10.73 10.34
C TRP A 137 1.33 10.15 11.61
N LEU A 138 1.00 8.90 11.88
CA LEU A 138 1.70 8.04 12.83
C LEU A 138 2.60 7.08 12.05
N SER A 139 3.75 6.76 12.60
CA SER A 139 4.69 5.81 11.99
C SER A 139 4.73 4.51 12.79
N VAL A 140 4.67 3.40 12.09
CA VAL A 140 4.80 2.04 12.64
C VAL A 140 5.70 1.21 11.73
N ALA A 141 6.39 0.22 12.29
CA ALA A 141 7.21 -0.69 11.49
C ALA A 141 6.35 -1.42 10.44
N ALA A 142 6.91 -1.69 9.27
CA ALA A 142 6.24 -2.47 8.25
C ALA A 142 6.03 -3.90 8.76
N ASP A 143 4.83 -4.43 8.52
CA ASP A 143 4.41 -5.75 8.99
C ASP A 143 3.79 -6.52 7.81
N THR A 144 4.33 -7.70 7.53
CA THR A 144 3.88 -8.52 6.39
C THR A 144 2.44 -8.99 6.53
N ASP A 145 1.97 -9.24 7.74
CA ASP A 145 0.58 -9.63 7.97
C ASP A 145 -0.39 -8.51 7.59
N ILE A 146 -0.04 -7.27 7.92
CA ILE A 146 -0.86 -6.10 7.59
C ILE A 146 -0.85 -5.85 6.08
N VAL A 147 0.29 -6.04 5.43
CA VAL A 147 0.41 -5.78 3.98
C VAL A 147 -0.24 -6.88 3.15
N PHE A 148 -0.11 -8.15 3.53
CA PHE A 148 -0.49 -9.28 2.68
C PHE A 148 -1.67 -10.12 3.19
N ASP A 149 -1.81 -10.31 4.50
CA ASP A 149 -2.64 -11.38 5.03
C ASP A 149 -3.97 -10.89 5.62
N LEU A 150 -4.00 -9.71 6.22
CA LEU A 150 -5.21 -9.22 6.86
C LEU A 150 -6.26 -8.72 5.86
N PRO A 151 -7.54 -8.91 6.14
CA PRO A 151 -8.61 -8.26 5.38
C PRO A 151 -8.42 -6.74 5.36
N LEU A 152 -8.71 -6.10 4.22
CA LEU A 152 -8.51 -4.67 4.06
C LEU A 152 -9.16 -3.82 5.17
N PRO A 153 -10.43 -4.09 5.58
CA PRO A 153 -11.07 -3.30 6.63
C PRO A 153 -10.38 -3.38 7.99
N SER A 154 -9.60 -4.43 8.23
CA SER A 154 -8.92 -4.64 9.51
C SER A 154 -7.53 -4.01 9.58
N ARG A 155 -6.98 -3.60 8.47
CA ARG A 155 -5.57 -3.16 8.38
C ARG A 155 -5.29 -1.88 9.17
N PHE A 156 -6.21 -0.93 9.11
CA PHE A 156 -6.08 0.34 9.85
C PHE A 156 -6.06 0.11 11.37
N ASP A 157 -7.03 -0.61 11.88
CA ASP A 157 -7.15 -0.88 13.32
C ASP A 157 -5.96 -1.70 13.83
N GLU A 158 -5.54 -2.71 13.08
CA GLU A 158 -4.38 -3.52 13.46
C GLU A 158 -3.08 -2.71 13.44
N ALA A 159 -2.90 -1.83 12.47
CA ALA A 159 -1.73 -0.94 12.44
C ALA A 159 -1.68 -0.03 13.67
N LEU A 160 -2.82 0.51 14.11
CA LEU A 160 -2.92 1.26 15.36
C LEU A 160 -2.63 0.39 16.59
N ASN A 161 -3.13 -0.84 16.61
CA ASN A 161 -2.88 -1.77 17.71
C ASN A 161 -1.38 -2.07 17.90
N ARG A 162 -0.61 -2.11 16.82
CA ARG A 162 0.85 -2.30 16.87
C ARG A 162 1.57 -1.16 17.58
N LEU A 163 0.95 0.02 17.64
CA LEU A 163 1.45 1.16 18.42
C LEU A 163 0.93 1.19 19.86
N GLY A 164 0.09 0.23 20.27
CA GLY A 164 -0.58 0.23 21.55
C GLY A 164 -1.69 1.28 21.67
N ILE A 165 -2.21 1.76 20.52
CA ILE A 165 -3.26 2.79 20.46
C ILE A 165 -4.60 2.10 20.18
N GLN A 166 -5.60 2.41 20.99
CA GLN A 166 -6.99 1.97 20.76
C GLN A 166 -7.72 3.08 19.98
N VAL A 167 -8.45 2.67 18.93
CA VAL A 167 -9.18 3.60 18.05
C VAL A 167 -10.13 4.50 18.85
N ASP A 168 -10.80 3.94 19.86
CA ASP A 168 -11.74 4.66 20.72
C ASP A 168 -11.10 5.83 21.50
N ARG A 169 -9.79 5.83 21.67
CA ARG A 169 -9.07 6.89 22.36
C ARG A 169 -8.58 8.00 21.43
N LEU A 170 -8.67 7.81 20.12
CA LEU A 170 -8.24 8.77 19.12
C LEU A 170 -9.39 9.65 18.59
N GLN A 171 -10.63 9.34 18.96
CA GLN A 171 -11.74 10.22 18.62
C GLN A 171 -11.57 11.53 19.39
N PRO A 172 -11.63 12.70 18.72
CA PRO A 172 -11.65 13.95 19.43
C PRO A 172 -12.85 13.91 20.36
N GLU A 173 -12.61 14.08 21.66
CA GLU A 173 -13.70 14.35 22.58
C GLU A 173 -14.48 15.51 21.99
N ALA A 174 -15.73 15.24 21.63
CA ALA A 174 -16.66 16.32 21.33
C ALA A 174 -16.73 17.13 22.61
N GLY A 175 -16.03 18.26 22.61
CA GLY A 175 -16.02 19.13 23.77
C GLY A 175 -17.46 19.52 24.07
N HIS A 176 -17.97 18.98 25.15
CA HIS A 176 -19.16 19.52 25.74
C HIS A 176 -18.78 20.84 26.40
N ALA A 177 -19.03 21.92 25.68
CA ALA A 177 -19.04 23.23 26.28
C ALA A 177 -20.30 23.37 27.12
#